data_ff1cd1138807f24575f79225a606cd92
#
_entry.id   ff1cd1138807f24575f79225a606cd92
#
_cell.length_a   1.000
_cell.length_b   1.000
_cell.length_c   1.000
_cell.angle_alpha   90.00
_cell.angle_beta   90.00
_cell.angle_gamma   90.00
#
_symmetry.space_group_name_H-M   'P 1'
#
loop_
_entity.id
_entity.type
_entity.pdbx_description
1 polymer ?
#
loop_
_entity_poly.entity_id
_entity_poly.type
_entity_poly.pdbx_seq_one_letter_code
_entity_poly.pdbx_strand_id
1 'polypeptide(L)'
;MAILEVKNISKSFDSLKVLKDISFNVEVGEVVAIIGPSGSGKSTLLRCINQLEKADGGEINVDGVNMFHTENGKAVYAPSKTLRDIRLKIGLVFQNFNLFPHFSVEQNIIEAPVHVLKQSKAEARANCEELLKKMGLETKGKSYPCELSGGQQQRVSIARALALKPQILFFDEPTSAL
;
A
#
# COMPACT_ATOMS: atom_id res chain seq x y z
N MET A 1 10.79 -17.90 -4.06
CA MET A 1 9.36 -18.01 -4.41
C MET A 1 8.79 -16.59 -4.47
N ALA A 2 8.23 -16.21 -5.60
CA ALA A 2 7.74 -14.85 -5.78
C ALA A 2 6.57 -14.55 -4.84
N ILE A 3 6.66 -13.44 -4.11
CA ILE A 3 5.58 -12.93 -3.25
C ILE A 3 4.59 -12.07 -4.04
N LEU A 4 5.03 -11.51 -5.16
CA LEU A 4 4.22 -10.76 -6.10
C LEU A 4 4.60 -11.18 -7.52
N GLU A 5 3.60 -11.58 -8.30
CA GLU A 5 3.75 -11.79 -9.73
C GLU A 5 2.79 -10.86 -10.48
N VAL A 6 3.33 -10.12 -11.40
CA VAL A 6 2.61 -9.18 -12.26
C VAL A 6 2.87 -9.59 -13.72
N LYS A 7 1.82 -9.89 -14.47
CA LYS A 7 1.93 -10.40 -15.85
C LYS A 7 1.01 -9.62 -16.79
N ASN A 8 1.61 -9.02 -17.82
CA ASN A 8 0.95 -8.37 -18.94
C ASN A 8 -0.10 -7.32 -18.53
N ILE A 9 0.17 -6.57 -17.46
CA ILE A 9 -0.76 -5.57 -16.94
C ILE A 9 -0.95 -4.45 -17.94
N SER A 10 -2.21 -4.20 -18.26
CA SER A 10 -2.62 -3.11 -19.11
C SER A 10 -3.68 -2.24 -18.43
N LYS A 11 -3.62 -0.92 -18.66
CA LYS A 11 -4.58 0.05 -18.17
C LYS A 11 -4.69 1.23 -19.12
N SER A 12 -5.91 1.61 -19.43
CA SER A 12 -6.23 2.81 -20.19
C SER A 12 -7.18 3.71 -19.39
N PHE A 13 -7.08 5.00 -19.62
CA PHE A 13 -8.07 5.98 -19.20
C PHE A 13 -8.59 6.65 -20.47
N ASP A 14 -9.85 6.45 -20.79
CA ASP A 14 -10.45 6.83 -22.06
C ASP A 14 -9.63 6.31 -23.25
N SER A 15 -9.09 7.18 -24.08
CA SER A 15 -8.24 6.84 -25.23
C SER A 15 -6.75 6.72 -24.88
N LEU A 16 -6.32 7.09 -23.67
CA LEU A 16 -4.92 7.09 -23.26
C LEU A 16 -4.53 5.74 -22.64
N LYS A 17 -3.70 4.97 -23.35
CA LYS A 17 -3.11 3.73 -22.81
C LYS A 17 -1.92 4.04 -21.91
N VAL A 18 -2.11 3.93 -20.58
CA VAL A 18 -1.11 4.29 -19.55
C VAL A 18 -0.19 3.13 -19.21
N LEU A 19 -0.74 1.93 -19.00
CA LEU A 19 0.06 0.72 -18.81
C LEU A 19 -0.03 -0.16 -20.06
N LYS A 20 1.13 -0.61 -20.53
CA LYS A 20 1.26 -1.39 -21.76
C LYS A 20 2.10 -2.62 -21.49
N ASP A 21 1.40 -3.72 -21.15
CA ASP A 21 2.02 -5.05 -21.04
C ASP A 21 3.16 -5.11 -20.01
N ILE A 22 2.89 -4.62 -18.80
CA ILE A 22 3.87 -4.58 -17.71
C ILE A 22 3.94 -5.94 -17.03
N SER A 23 5.17 -6.51 -16.96
CA SER A 23 5.42 -7.80 -16.30
C SER A 23 6.67 -7.73 -15.45
N PHE A 24 6.59 -8.20 -14.21
CA PHE A 24 7.72 -8.38 -13.29
C PHE A 24 7.30 -9.27 -12.12
N ASN A 25 8.29 -9.77 -11.39
CA ASN A 25 8.10 -10.53 -10.16
C ASN A 25 8.89 -9.89 -9.04
N VAL A 26 8.47 -10.13 -7.80
CA VAL A 26 9.19 -9.72 -6.59
C VAL A 26 9.31 -10.94 -5.68
N GLU A 27 10.53 -11.26 -5.26
CA GLU A 27 10.82 -12.33 -4.32
C GLU A 27 10.68 -11.86 -2.87
N VAL A 28 10.55 -12.81 -1.94
CA VAL A 28 10.54 -12.49 -0.51
C VAL A 28 11.88 -11.86 -0.10
N GLY A 29 11.81 -10.68 0.55
CA GLY A 29 13.00 -9.92 0.99
C GLY A 29 13.68 -9.11 -0.11
N GLU A 30 13.14 -9.12 -1.33
CA GLU A 30 13.65 -8.30 -2.43
C GLU A 30 13.14 -6.86 -2.35
N VAL A 31 13.97 -5.93 -2.79
CA VAL A 31 13.62 -4.51 -2.98
C VAL A 31 13.65 -4.19 -4.46
N VAL A 32 12.51 -3.80 -5.01
CA VAL A 32 12.36 -3.46 -6.43
C VAL A 32 12.06 -1.97 -6.57
N ALA A 33 12.83 -1.26 -7.40
CA ALA A 33 12.60 0.15 -7.73
C ALA A 33 11.99 0.29 -9.13
N ILE A 34 10.84 0.97 -9.22
CA ILE A 34 10.20 1.32 -10.49
C ILE A 34 10.61 2.75 -10.85
N ILE A 35 11.43 2.90 -11.89
CA ILE A 35 12.01 4.17 -12.32
C ILE A 35 11.36 4.61 -13.65
N GLY A 36 11.14 5.91 -13.79
CA GLY A 36 10.60 6.51 -15.02
C GLY A 36 10.18 7.95 -14.81
N PRO A 37 9.96 8.73 -15.88
CA PRO A 37 9.54 10.12 -15.79
C PRO A 37 8.18 10.29 -15.12
N SER A 38 7.85 11.51 -14.70
CA SER A 38 6.49 11.81 -14.22
C SER A 38 5.46 11.52 -15.31
N GLY A 39 4.33 10.96 -14.94
CA GLY A 39 3.28 10.56 -15.89
C GLY A 39 3.51 9.22 -16.61
N SER A 40 4.62 8.49 -16.35
CA SER A 40 4.88 7.19 -17.00
C SER A 40 4.00 6.02 -16.50
N GLY A 41 3.10 6.25 -15.56
CA GLY A 41 2.17 5.24 -15.07
C GLY A 41 2.61 4.52 -13.78
N LYS A 42 3.73 4.91 -13.13
CA LYS A 42 4.23 4.26 -11.89
C LYS A 42 3.15 4.19 -10.80
N SER A 43 2.54 5.32 -10.44
CA SER A 43 1.47 5.38 -9.44
C SER A 43 0.21 4.63 -9.90
N THR A 44 -0.09 4.62 -11.20
CA THR A 44 -1.21 3.84 -11.74
C THR A 44 -0.96 2.35 -11.55
N LEU A 45 0.26 1.87 -11.82
CA LEU A 45 0.63 0.47 -11.59
C LEU A 45 0.49 0.09 -10.10
N LEU A 46 1.03 0.90 -9.19
CA LEU A 46 0.89 0.67 -7.76
C LEU A 46 -0.58 0.66 -7.32
N ARG A 47 -1.40 1.56 -7.87
CA ARG A 47 -2.84 1.58 -7.58
C ARG A 47 -3.56 0.34 -8.10
N CYS A 48 -3.19 -0.19 -9.27
CA CYS A 48 -3.75 -1.46 -9.77
C CYS A 48 -3.39 -2.63 -8.85
N ILE A 49 -2.14 -2.73 -8.40
CA ILE A 49 -1.71 -3.79 -7.49
C ILE A 49 -2.40 -3.68 -6.12
N ASN A 50 -2.63 -2.45 -5.64
CA ASN A 50 -3.31 -2.20 -4.36
C ASN A 50 -4.86 -2.19 -4.47
N GLN A 51 -5.43 -2.54 -5.63
CA GLN A 51 -6.88 -2.54 -5.87
C GLN A 51 -7.56 -1.17 -5.65
N LEU A 52 -6.81 -0.08 -5.77
CA LEU A 52 -7.33 1.29 -5.77
C LEU A 52 -7.78 1.71 -7.17
N GLU A 53 -7.29 1.01 -8.19
CA GLU A 53 -7.69 1.14 -9.60
C GLU A 53 -7.84 -0.25 -10.20
N LYS A 54 -8.77 -0.44 -11.12
CA LYS A 54 -8.94 -1.70 -11.84
C LYS A 54 -8.05 -1.73 -13.09
N ALA A 55 -7.25 -2.79 -13.23
CA ALA A 55 -6.57 -3.07 -14.49
C ALA A 55 -7.56 -3.50 -15.57
N ASP A 56 -7.24 -3.22 -16.83
CA ASP A 56 -8.08 -3.63 -17.96
C ASP A 56 -7.73 -5.05 -18.41
N GLY A 57 -6.48 -5.48 -18.22
CA GLY A 57 -6.03 -6.83 -18.55
C GLY A 57 -4.73 -7.20 -17.87
N GLY A 58 -4.36 -8.47 -17.97
CA GLY A 58 -3.19 -9.08 -17.37
C GLY A 58 -3.55 -10.04 -16.24
N GLU A 59 -2.61 -10.28 -15.35
CA GLU A 59 -2.75 -11.14 -14.19
C GLU A 59 -1.91 -10.61 -13.04
N ILE A 60 -2.44 -10.66 -11.81
CA ILE A 60 -1.68 -10.39 -10.58
C ILE A 60 -1.91 -11.53 -9.59
N ASN A 61 -0.79 -12.09 -9.08
CA ASN A 61 -0.80 -13.03 -7.98
C ASN A 61 -0.02 -12.43 -6.79
N VAL A 62 -0.58 -12.55 -5.60
CA VAL A 62 0.04 -12.12 -4.34
C VAL A 62 0.14 -13.32 -3.41
N ASP A 63 1.36 -13.68 -3.01
CA ASP A 63 1.62 -14.84 -2.15
C ASP A 63 0.90 -16.11 -2.66
N GLY A 64 1.02 -16.38 -3.96
CA GLY A 64 0.42 -17.53 -4.64
C GLY A 64 -1.11 -17.44 -4.83
N VAL A 65 -1.76 -16.35 -4.40
CA VAL A 65 -3.21 -16.16 -4.53
C VAL A 65 -3.52 -15.25 -5.72
N ASN A 66 -4.30 -15.73 -6.68
CA ASN A 66 -4.71 -14.93 -7.84
C ASN A 66 -5.66 -13.79 -7.40
N MET A 67 -5.27 -12.54 -7.71
CA MET A 67 -6.09 -11.36 -7.49
C MET A 67 -7.07 -11.15 -8.63
N PHE A 68 -6.58 -11.23 -9.86
CA PHE A 68 -7.37 -11.23 -11.09
C PHE A 68 -6.54 -11.78 -12.24
N HIS A 69 -7.23 -12.21 -13.29
CA HIS A 69 -6.64 -12.61 -14.57
C HIS A 69 -7.53 -12.15 -15.73
N THR A 70 -6.99 -12.16 -16.93
CA THR A 70 -7.78 -11.87 -18.14
C THR A 70 -8.43 -13.13 -18.65
N GLU A 71 -9.74 -13.10 -18.79
CA GLU A 71 -10.55 -14.13 -19.43
C GLU A 71 -11.43 -13.50 -20.52
N ASN A 72 -11.37 -14.03 -21.75
CA ASN A 72 -12.12 -13.50 -22.92
C ASN A 72 -11.94 -11.99 -23.13
N GLY A 73 -10.71 -11.48 -22.92
CA GLY A 73 -10.34 -10.06 -23.08
C GLY A 73 -10.85 -9.13 -21.98
N LYS A 74 -11.34 -9.67 -20.86
CA LYS A 74 -11.82 -8.90 -19.70
C LYS A 74 -11.09 -9.32 -18.43
N ALA A 75 -10.81 -8.37 -17.55
CA ALA A 75 -10.25 -8.66 -16.23
C ALA A 75 -11.32 -9.26 -15.31
N VAL A 76 -11.10 -10.50 -14.87
CA VAL A 76 -11.95 -11.24 -13.93
C VAL A 76 -11.27 -11.23 -12.56
N TYR A 77 -11.88 -10.55 -11.61
CA TYR A 77 -11.37 -10.40 -10.27
C TYR A 77 -11.83 -11.53 -9.34
N ALA A 78 -10.97 -11.91 -8.40
CA ALA A 78 -11.30 -12.87 -7.35
C ALA A 78 -12.48 -12.37 -6.49
N PRO A 79 -13.16 -13.27 -5.75
CA PRO A 79 -14.24 -12.90 -4.83
C PRO A 79 -13.80 -11.85 -3.80
N SER A 80 -14.74 -11.01 -3.36
CA SER A 80 -14.45 -9.88 -2.46
C SER A 80 -13.74 -10.28 -1.16
N LYS A 81 -13.99 -11.48 -0.65
CA LYS A 81 -13.28 -12.02 0.53
C LYS A 81 -11.78 -12.22 0.22
N THR A 82 -11.47 -12.89 -0.89
CA THR A 82 -10.09 -13.12 -1.33
C THR A 82 -9.36 -11.79 -1.58
N LEU A 83 -10.03 -10.84 -2.25
CA LEU A 83 -9.48 -9.50 -2.49
C LEU A 83 -9.19 -8.75 -1.19
N ARG A 84 -10.05 -8.89 -0.17
CA ARG A 84 -9.81 -8.33 1.15
C ARG A 84 -8.58 -8.96 1.82
N ASP A 85 -8.46 -10.28 1.77
CA ASP A 85 -7.33 -11.00 2.38
C ASP A 85 -6.01 -10.62 1.69
N ILE A 86 -6.01 -10.45 0.37
CA ILE A 86 -4.86 -9.94 -0.40
C ILE A 86 -4.49 -8.52 0.05
N ARG A 87 -5.47 -7.62 0.18
CA ARG A 87 -5.20 -6.23 0.63
C ARG A 87 -4.55 -6.15 2.00
N LEU A 88 -4.86 -7.08 2.90
CA LEU A 88 -4.24 -7.13 4.22
C LEU A 88 -2.75 -7.55 4.18
N LYS A 89 -2.32 -8.21 3.11
CA LYS A 89 -0.92 -8.58 2.89
C LYS A 89 -0.09 -7.43 2.32
N ILE A 90 -0.73 -6.34 1.89
CA ILE A 90 -0.10 -5.23 1.18
C ILE A 90 -0.23 -3.96 2.02
N GLY A 91 0.87 -3.27 2.26
CA GLY A 91 0.91 -1.92 2.80
C GLY A 91 1.23 -0.91 1.70
N LEU A 92 0.63 0.27 1.75
CA LEU A 92 0.90 1.37 0.83
C LEU A 92 1.19 2.66 1.59
N VAL A 93 2.32 3.27 1.28
CA VAL A 93 2.72 4.61 1.71
C VAL A 93 2.50 5.56 0.54
N PHE A 94 1.57 6.50 0.69
CA PHE A 94 1.21 7.46 -0.35
C PHE A 94 2.22 8.62 -0.41
N GLN A 95 2.37 9.22 -1.57
CA GLN A 95 3.20 10.39 -1.83
C GLN A 95 2.89 11.56 -0.87
N ASN A 96 1.62 11.87 -0.64
CA ASN A 96 1.16 12.95 0.24
C ASN A 96 0.84 12.47 1.66
N PHE A 97 1.42 11.33 2.10
CA PHE A 97 1.23 10.70 3.41
C PHE A 97 -0.23 10.30 3.72
N ASN A 98 -1.23 11.06 3.29
CA ASN A 98 -2.68 10.84 3.45
C ASN A 98 -3.07 10.49 4.89
N LEU A 99 -2.47 11.20 5.86
CA LEU A 99 -2.87 11.08 7.27
C LEU A 99 -4.26 11.69 7.47
N PHE A 100 -5.05 11.09 8.33
CA PHE A 100 -6.33 11.64 8.75
C PHE A 100 -6.09 12.87 9.62
N PRO A 101 -6.42 14.10 9.18
CA PRO A 101 -6.03 15.32 9.88
C PRO A 101 -6.72 15.50 11.24
N HIS A 102 -7.88 14.90 11.43
CA HIS A 102 -8.67 14.92 12.65
C HIS A 102 -8.32 13.79 13.64
N PHE A 103 -7.41 12.90 13.28
CA PHE A 103 -6.88 11.85 14.14
C PHE A 103 -5.51 12.24 14.67
N SER A 104 -5.23 11.89 15.93
CA SER A 104 -3.86 11.93 16.45
C SER A 104 -2.97 10.92 15.73
N VAL A 105 -1.66 11.00 15.93
CA VAL A 105 -0.69 10.02 15.42
C VAL A 105 -1.04 8.61 15.86
N GLU A 106 -1.32 8.40 17.14
CA GLU A 106 -1.75 7.10 17.67
C GLU A 106 -3.01 6.60 16.95
N GLN A 107 -4.04 7.44 16.83
CA GLN A 107 -5.28 7.08 16.15
C GLN A 107 -5.06 6.73 14.68
N ASN A 108 -4.22 7.48 13.96
CA ASN A 108 -3.87 7.16 12.57
C ASN A 108 -3.26 5.75 12.44
N ILE A 109 -2.53 5.27 13.44
CA ILE A 109 -1.85 3.97 13.42
C ILE A 109 -2.77 2.84 13.89
N ILE A 110 -3.56 3.04 14.97
CA ILE A 110 -4.31 1.95 15.60
C ILE A 110 -5.68 1.68 14.97
N GLU A 111 -6.24 2.62 14.22
CA GLU A 111 -7.62 2.54 13.71
C GLU A 111 -7.84 1.27 12.84
N ALA A 112 -6.93 1.01 11.91
CA ALA A 112 -7.04 -0.17 11.07
C ALA A 112 -6.82 -1.50 11.82
N PRO A 113 -5.79 -1.67 12.68
CA PRO A 113 -5.66 -2.84 13.55
C PRO A 113 -6.92 -3.15 14.37
N VAL A 114 -7.53 -2.14 14.99
CA VAL A 114 -8.73 -2.32 15.81
C VAL A 114 -9.95 -2.69 14.98
N HIS A 115 -10.22 -1.93 13.91
CA HIS A 115 -11.48 -2.07 13.18
C HIS A 115 -11.43 -3.12 12.08
N VAL A 116 -10.27 -3.36 11.46
CA VAL A 116 -10.12 -4.31 10.35
C VAL A 116 -9.63 -5.67 10.84
N LEU A 117 -8.57 -5.70 11.67
CA LEU A 117 -8.02 -6.94 12.22
C LEU A 117 -8.72 -7.39 13.50
N LYS A 118 -9.63 -6.56 14.06
CA LYS A 118 -10.35 -6.85 15.32
C LYS A 118 -9.44 -7.06 16.52
N GLN A 119 -8.25 -6.45 16.50
CA GLN A 119 -7.34 -6.45 17.65
C GLN A 119 -7.97 -5.68 18.83
N SER A 120 -7.62 -6.05 20.04
CA SER A 120 -7.96 -5.25 21.20
C SER A 120 -7.26 -3.89 21.14
N LYS A 121 -7.87 -2.86 21.72
CA LYS A 121 -7.25 -1.54 21.79
C LYS A 121 -5.89 -1.57 22.53
N ALA A 122 -5.74 -2.45 23.52
CA ALA A 122 -4.49 -2.60 24.26
C ALA A 122 -3.37 -3.15 23.37
N GLU A 123 -3.63 -4.23 22.62
CA GLU A 123 -2.67 -4.80 21.67
C GLU A 123 -2.29 -3.80 20.54
N ALA A 124 -3.30 -3.11 19.99
CA ALA A 124 -3.05 -2.12 18.94
C ALA A 124 -2.18 -0.95 19.45
N ARG A 125 -2.40 -0.49 20.70
CA ARG A 125 -1.56 0.55 21.33
C ARG A 125 -0.15 0.08 21.59
N ALA A 126 0.04 -1.12 22.14
CA ALA A 126 1.38 -1.68 22.38
C ALA A 126 2.18 -1.76 21.07
N ASN A 127 1.57 -2.27 19.99
CA ASN A 127 2.19 -2.29 18.65
C ASN A 127 2.48 -0.86 18.13
N CYS A 128 1.59 0.10 18.37
CA CYS A 128 1.78 1.49 17.99
C CYS A 128 3.01 2.11 18.72
N GLU A 129 3.15 1.90 20.02
CA GLU A 129 4.28 2.38 20.81
C GLU A 129 5.62 1.84 20.28
N GLU A 130 5.67 0.53 19.95
CA GLU A 130 6.86 -0.08 19.33
C GLU A 130 7.18 0.55 17.96
N LEU A 131 6.17 0.77 17.12
CA LEU A 131 6.34 1.41 15.83
C LEU A 131 6.81 2.85 15.96
N LEU A 132 6.23 3.63 16.87
CA LEU A 132 6.64 5.00 17.13
C LEU A 132 8.09 5.06 17.62
N LYS A 133 8.50 4.13 18.48
CA LYS A 133 9.89 4.00 18.92
C LYS A 133 10.84 3.72 17.76
N LYS A 134 10.48 2.76 16.87
CA LYS A 134 11.29 2.46 15.66
C LYS A 134 11.42 3.66 14.72
N MET A 135 10.43 4.57 14.72
CA MET A 135 10.40 5.76 13.88
C MET A 135 11.02 7.01 14.55
N GLY A 136 11.46 6.92 15.84
CA GLY A 136 11.95 8.06 16.60
C GLY A 136 10.87 9.12 16.86
N LEU A 137 9.65 8.66 17.17
CA LEU A 137 8.45 9.49 17.37
C LEU A 137 7.73 9.18 18.70
N GLU A 138 8.45 8.68 19.71
CA GLU A 138 7.89 8.18 20.98
C GLU A 138 7.01 9.22 21.68
N THR A 139 7.39 10.50 21.58
CA THR A 139 6.68 11.60 22.25
C THR A 139 5.52 12.17 21.42
N LYS A 140 5.32 11.70 20.17
CA LYS A 140 4.39 12.28 19.20
C LYS A 140 3.04 11.59 19.12
N GLY A 141 2.78 10.54 19.89
CA GLY A 141 1.53 9.76 19.81
C GLY A 141 0.26 10.59 19.93
N LYS A 142 0.26 11.64 20.75
CA LYS A 142 -0.89 12.55 20.95
C LYS A 142 -0.93 13.75 20.00
N SER A 143 0.13 14.00 19.24
CA SER A 143 0.18 15.09 18.26
C SER A 143 -0.74 14.81 17.07
N TYR A 144 -1.17 15.89 16.41
CA TYR A 144 -1.95 15.83 15.16
C TYR A 144 -1.04 16.06 13.95
N PRO A 145 -1.44 15.62 12.74
CA PRO A 145 -0.64 15.78 11.53
C PRO A 145 -0.14 17.21 11.28
N CYS A 146 -0.94 18.22 11.56
CA CYS A 146 -0.58 19.63 11.39
C CYS A 146 0.56 20.10 12.33
N GLU A 147 0.85 19.36 13.41
CA GLU A 147 1.92 19.64 14.37
C GLU A 147 3.25 18.93 14.01
N LEU A 148 3.28 18.22 12.90
CA LEU A 148 4.40 17.39 12.46
C LEU A 148 5.10 18.01 11.24
N SER A 149 6.43 17.91 11.20
CA SER A 149 7.19 18.18 9.98
C SER A 149 6.85 17.13 8.88
N GLY A 150 7.13 17.45 7.61
CA GLY A 150 6.89 16.51 6.49
C GLY A 150 7.56 15.15 6.71
N GLY A 151 8.84 15.14 7.16
CA GLY A 151 9.53 13.89 7.47
C GLY A 151 8.93 13.13 8.67
N GLN A 152 8.33 13.82 9.65
CA GLN A 152 7.59 13.17 10.74
C GLN A 152 6.27 12.58 10.23
N GLN A 153 5.53 13.31 9.40
CA GLN A 153 4.30 12.81 8.76
C GLN A 153 4.56 11.56 7.91
N GLN A 154 5.66 11.55 7.15
CA GLN A 154 6.10 10.40 6.39
C GLN A 154 6.35 9.18 7.30
N ARG A 155 7.11 9.35 8.38
CA ARG A 155 7.36 8.26 9.33
C ARG A 155 6.08 7.74 10.00
N VAL A 156 5.12 8.61 10.30
CA VAL A 156 3.79 8.19 10.79
C VAL A 156 3.03 7.39 9.72
N SER A 157 3.08 7.81 8.45
CA SER A 157 2.46 7.08 7.34
C SER A 157 3.08 5.69 7.16
N ILE A 158 4.40 5.57 7.30
CA ILE A 158 5.10 4.26 7.29
C ILE A 158 4.64 3.41 8.48
N ALA A 159 4.63 3.96 9.71
CA ALA A 159 4.17 3.25 10.90
C ALA A 159 2.73 2.75 10.74
N ARG A 160 1.84 3.57 10.19
CA ARG A 160 0.45 3.19 9.89
C ARG A 160 0.37 2.02 8.92
N ALA A 161 1.16 2.03 7.84
CA ALA A 161 1.20 0.93 6.88
C ALA A 161 1.73 -0.36 7.52
N LEU A 162 2.75 -0.28 8.37
CA LEU A 162 3.34 -1.42 9.07
C LEU A 162 2.46 -1.99 10.19
N ALA A 163 1.52 -1.20 10.74
CA ALA A 163 0.66 -1.62 11.84
C ALA A 163 -0.23 -2.83 11.49
N LEU A 164 -0.53 -3.05 10.21
CA LEU A 164 -1.25 -4.22 9.71
C LEU A 164 -0.34 -5.43 9.46
N LYS A 165 0.98 -5.31 9.70
CA LYS A 165 2.00 -6.35 9.47
C LYS A 165 1.96 -6.90 8.03
N PRO A 166 2.03 -6.04 7.02
CA PRO A 166 1.96 -6.47 5.62
C PRO A 166 3.17 -7.32 5.25
N GLN A 167 3.02 -8.18 4.25
CA GLN A 167 4.11 -8.96 3.65
C GLN A 167 4.85 -8.18 2.56
N ILE A 168 4.15 -7.22 1.92
CA ILE A 168 4.70 -6.36 0.87
C ILE A 168 4.41 -4.90 1.26
N LEU A 169 5.40 -4.03 1.13
CA LEU A 169 5.23 -2.60 1.37
C LEU A 169 5.56 -1.81 0.10
N PHE A 170 4.60 -1.06 -0.38
CA PHE A 170 4.76 -0.17 -1.52
C PHE A 170 4.94 1.27 -1.08
N PHE A 171 5.79 1.99 -1.80
CA PHE A 171 6.02 3.43 -1.65
C PHE A 171 5.71 4.13 -2.97
N ASP A 172 4.78 5.06 -2.96
CA ASP A 172 4.47 5.90 -4.12
C ASP A 172 5.23 7.23 -3.96
N GLU A 173 6.33 7.39 -4.71
CA GLU A 173 7.22 8.57 -4.72
C GLU A 173 7.62 9.08 -3.31
N PRO A 174 8.30 8.27 -2.48
CA PRO A 174 8.53 8.58 -1.06
C PRO A 174 9.41 9.80 -0.79
N THR A 175 10.11 10.33 -1.79
CA THR A 175 11.06 11.45 -1.65
C THR A 175 10.54 12.77 -2.21
N SER A 176 9.39 12.79 -2.88
CA SER A 176 8.87 14.00 -3.56
C SER A 176 8.29 15.04 -2.61
N ALA A 177 8.04 14.68 -1.34
CA ALA A 177 7.49 15.55 -0.31
C ALA A 177 8.51 15.94 0.78
N LEU A 178 9.78 15.65 0.57
CA LEU A 178 10.93 16.07 1.37
C LEU A 178 11.66 17.20 0.69
#